data_02db4b65f8acc9a4d16bbc670c484fed
#
_entry.id   02db4b65f8acc9a4d16bbc670c484fed
#
_cell.length_a   1.000
_cell.length_b   1.000
_cell.length_c   1.000
_cell.angle_alpha   90.00
_cell.angle_beta   90.00
_cell.angle_gamma   90.00
#
_symmetry.space_group_name_H-M   'P 1'
#
loop_
_entity.id
_entity.type
_entity.pdbx_description
1 polymer ?
#
loop_
_entity_poly.entity_id
_entity_poly.type
_entity_poly.pdbx_seq_one_letter_code
_entity_poly.pdbx_strand_id
1 'polypeptide(L)'
;MTPGELLAQDVPALRLRAALGFLDPSRPDAGLTRDVAVLVRDGRVVAAGSAATPQTQDPAAIELGGEDYWLLPGLVNAHTHGRGVGWFRLGAVDDSLEPWIYALAGQPGLDPYLDTVYQNLRLLRAGVTTALHSHYPRNPADPDELEATLRAYLDTGLRVGFAVNLFTRNAFAYDDAAFLAGLPAALRGRIDRVLGGAAPPDVEGFFASVRALTRRFADDDRVRILHGPVAPQWVTDAELQRCRREADELGGGVHMHLLETPYQRAAALRAYGESWVVHLDRLGILGPRMSVAHAVWPEDDDLGRLAAAGVTVCHNPSSNLRLKSGIAPVLRMRGRGVRVALGGDNSILGGEEDFLAEMRLCASLHRQPGFEGDALEAREVLAMASVHGAVAARFDDTVGRLVPGVAGDAVLLRQARLTGPWVAPDLPPLEVLLHAGSARDVETVVVGGRVVYHAGRHRGFDPTAIEQRLRAQATDETATRGEVAALFRELERYLRSFEPFPFHDRAHYRYNAAAGRRT
;
A
#
# COMPACT_ATOMS: atom_id res chain seq x y z
N MET A 1 -29.34 2.02 -19.51
CA MET A 1 -28.21 2.98 -19.47
C MET A 1 -26.97 2.28 -20.01
N THR A 2 -26.26 2.86 -20.95
CA THR A 2 -25.00 2.32 -21.46
C THR A 2 -23.89 2.52 -20.44
N PRO A 3 -22.79 1.73 -20.49
CA PRO A 3 -21.64 1.95 -19.60
C PRO A 3 -21.08 3.39 -19.64
N GLY A 4 -21.10 4.02 -20.83
CA GLY A 4 -20.65 5.41 -20.98
C GLY A 4 -21.57 6.42 -20.30
N GLU A 5 -22.88 6.26 -20.41
CA GLU A 5 -23.87 7.11 -19.75
C GLU A 5 -23.76 6.99 -18.22
N LEU A 6 -23.59 5.77 -17.70
CA LEU A 6 -23.44 5.50 -16.27
C LEU A 6 -22.19 6.19 -15.68
N LEU A 7 -21.07 6.12 -16.42
CA LEU A 7 -19.81 6.74 -16.00
C LEU A 7 -19.80 8.26 -16.15
N ALA A 8 -20.67 8.84 -16.98
CA ALA A 8 -20.73 10.29 -17.20
C ALA A 8 -21.57 11.04 -16.17
N GLN A 9 -22.42 10.33 -15.39
CA GLN A 9 -23.40 10.95 -14.50
C GLN A 9 -23.03 10.72 -13.02
N ASP A 10 -23.35 11.71 -12.19
CA ASP A 10 -23.50 11.53 -10.76
C ASP A 10 -24.96 11.20 -10.48
N VAL A 11 -25.17 10.08 -9.81
CA VAL A 11 -26.52 9.61 -9.48
C VAL A 11 -26.76 9.78 -7.97
N PRO A 12 -27.93 10.31 -7.58
CA PRO A 12 -28.21 10.58 -6.15
C PRO A 12 -28.36 9.30 -5.33
N ALA A 13 -28.76 8.20 -5.96
CA ALA A 13 -28.93 6.91 -5.30
C ALA A 13 -28.53 5.74 -6.20
N LEU A 14 -27.79 4.79 -5.64
CA LEU A 14 -27.44 3.49 -6.24
C LEU A 14 -27.98 2.36 -5.37
N ARG A 15 -28.53 1.34 -6.01
CA ARG A 15 -28.86 0.06 -5.40
C ARG A 15 -27.95 -1.01 -5.98
N LEU A 16 -27.00 -1.51 -5.17
CA LEU A 16 -26.04 -2.55 -5.58
C LEU A 16 -26.63 -3.90 -5.18
N ARG A 17 -26.97 -4.76 -6.17
CA ARG A 17 -27.54 -6.09 -5.93
C ARG A 17 -26.57 -7.18 -6.33
N ALA A 18 -26.50 -8.28 -5.54
CA ALA A 18 -25.67 -9.43 -5.83
C ALA A 18 -26.25 -10.74 -5.25
N ALA A 19 -25.87 -11.89 -5.84
CA ALA A 19 -26.22 -13.20 -5.28
C ALA A 19 -25.59 -13.42 -3.90
N LEU A 20 -24.37 -12.92 -3.70
CA LEU A 20 -23.62 -12.99 -2.45
C LEU A 20 -22.95 -11.65 -2.16
N GLY A 21 -22.93 -11.25 -0.87
CA GLY A 21 -22.16 -10.10 -0.40
C GLY A 21 -21.38 -10.40 0.88
N PHE A 22 -20.19 -9.83 0.99
CA PHE A 22 -19.34 -9.84 2.19
C PHE A 22 -19.34 -8.44 2.78
N LEU A 23 -20.35 -8.10 3.57
CA LEU A 23 -20.63 -6.71 3.92
C LEU A 23 -19.73 -6.14 5.01
N ASP A 24 -19.24 -6.98 5.92
CA ASP A 24 -18.43 -6.55 7.06
C ASP A 24 -17.31 -7.55 7.38
N PRO A 25 -16.11 -7.37 6.80
CA PRO A 25 -14.97 -8.25 7.03
C PRO A 25 -14.46 -8.31 8.48
N SER A 26 -14.90 -7.41 9.36
CA SER A 26 -14.57 -7.46 10.78
C SER A 26 -15.35 -8.54 11.55
N ARG A 27 -16.46 -9.04 10.99
CA ARG A 27 -17.31 -10.08 11.61
C ARG A 27 -16.74 -11.47 11.32
N PRO A 28 -17.01 -12.47 12.18
CA PRO A 28 -16.56 -13.86 11.98
C PRO A 28 -17.03 -14.48 10.66
N ASP A 29 -18.22 -14.11 10.18
CA ASP A 29 -18.82 -14.55 8.91
C ASP A 29 -18.51 -13.60 7.74
N ALA A 30 -17.65 -12.59 7.95
CA ALA A 30 -17.37 -11.49 7.00
C ALA A 30 -18.66 -10.72 6.57
N GLY A 31 -19.73 -10.80 7.34
CA GLY A 31 -21.03 -10.23 6.97
C GLY A 31 -21.66 -10.91 5.74
N LEU A 32 -21.43 -12.21 5.56
CA LEU A 32 -21.95 -12.98 4.41
C LEU A 32 -23.47 -12.89 4.35
N THR A 33 -23.97 -12.37 3.25
CA THR A 33 -25.41 -12.21 2.97
C THR A 33 -25.71 -12.77 1.58
N ARG A 34 -26.76 -13.61 1.48
CA ARG A 34 -27.28 -14.12 0.22
C ARG A 34 -28.42 -13.24 -0.29
N ASP A 35 -28.56 -13.16 -1.63
CA ASP A 35 -29.48 -12.23 -2.30
C ASP A 35 -29.44 -10.86 -1.64
N VAL A 36 -28.27 -10.24 -1.75
CA VAL A 36 -27.90 -9.02 -1.04
C VAL A 36 -28.24 -7.78 -1.84
N ALA A 37 -28.66 -6.71 -1.15
CA ALA A 37 -28.66 -5.37 -1.71
C ALA A 37 -28.05 -4.36 -0.72
N VAL A 38 -27.32 -3.39 -1.29
CA VAL A 38 -26.80 -2.22 -0.58
C VAL A 38 -27.33 -0.98 -1.25
N LEU A 39 -28.04 -0.15 -0.49
CA LEU A 39 -28.54 1.14 -0.96
C LEU A 39 -27.57 2.24 -0.54
N VAL A 40 -27.04 2.94 -1.52
CA VAL A 40 -26.16 4.10 -1.35
C VAL A 40 -26.91 5.36 -1.78
N ARG A 41 -26.93 6.38 -0.92
CA ARG A 41 -27.51 7.69 -1.22
C ARG A 41 -26.55 8.77 -0.75
N ASP A 42 -26.38 9.81 -1.58
CA ASP A 42 -25.47 10.93 -1.29
C ASP A 42 -24.07 10.46 -0.84
N GLY A 43 -23.54 9.44 -1.51
CA GLY A 43 -22.22 8.88 -1.25
C GLY A 43 -22.10 7.94 -0.06
N ARG A 44 -23.17 7.72 0.71
CA ARG A 44 -23.15 6.89 1.93
C ARG A 44 -24.08 5.69 1.85
N VAL A 45 -23.70 4.60 2.47
CA VAL A 45 -24.59 3.44 2.67
C VAL A 45 -25.72 3.84 3.62
N VAL A 46 -26.95 3.76 3.15
CA VAL A 46 -28.16 4.02 3.99
C VAL A 46 -28.83 2.74 4.44
N ALA A 47 -28.70 1.64 3.67
CA ALA A 47 -29.19 0.32 4.05
C ALA A 47 -28.33 -0.77 3.41
N ALA A 48 -28.15 -1.90 4.10
CA ALA A 48 -27.46 -3.07 3.60
C ALA A 48 -28.09 -4.34 4.21
N GLY A 49 -28.24 -5.39 3.42
CA GLY A 49 -28.82 -6.66 3.87
C GLY A 49 -29.48 -7.42 2.73
N SER A 50 -30.51 -8.25 3.05
CA SER A 50 -31.23 -8.99 2.02
C SER A 50 -31.93 -8.04 1.04
N ALA A 51 -31.87 -8.37 -0.24
CA ALA A 51 -32.50 -7.60 -1.31
C ALA A 51 -34.04 -7.54 -1.19
N ALA A 52 -34.65 -8.47 -0.47
CA ALA A 52 -36.08 -8.48 -0.19
C ALA A 52 -36.49 -7.50 0.94
N THR A 53 -35.52 -6.98 1.70
CA THR A 53 -35.79 -6.09 2.85
C THR A 53 -36.29 -4.72 2.36
N PRO A 54 -37.41 -4.18 2.87
CA PRO A 54 -37.96 -2.88 2.45
C PRO A 54 -36.94 -1.73 2.51
N GLN A 55 -36.07 -1.72 3.52
CA GLN A 55 -35.04 -0.69 3.70
C GLN A 55 -34.00 -0.65 2.58
N THR A 56 -33.80 -1.76 1.83
CA THR A 56 -32.90 -1.83 0.69
C THR A 56 -33.59 -1.51 -0.64
N GLN A 57 -34.90 -1.19 -0.61
CA GLN A 57 -35.68 -0.83 -1.79
C GLN A 57 -35.73 0.68 -1.96
N ASP A 58 -35.44 1.13 -3.19
CA ASP A 58 -35.65 2.53 -3.58
C ASP A 58 -35.95 2.56 -5.09
N PRO A 59 -37.20 2.81 -5.49
CA PRO A 59 -37.57 2.86 -6.92
C PRO A 59 -36.88 3.96 -7.71
N ALA A 60 -36.35 4.98 -7.03
CA ALA A 60 -35.60 6.07 -7.66
C ALA A 60 -34.10 5.77 -7.83
N ALA A 61 -33.58 4.73 -7.16
CA ALA A 61 -32.19 4.36 -7.27
C ALA A 61 -31.89 3.63 -8.59
N ILE A 62 -30.73 3.92 -9.15
CA ILE A 62 -30.21 3.12 -10.27
C ILE A 62 -29.71 1.78 -9.71
N GLU A 63 -30.27 0.67 -10.21
CA GLU A 63 -29.84 -0.67 -9.83
C GLU A 63 -28.65 -1.12 -10.67
N LEU A 64 -27.58 -1.61 -10.01
CA LEU A 64 -26.41 -2.23 -10.60
C LEU A 64 -26.19 -3.62 -10.02
N GLY A 65 -25.68 -4.54 -10.85
CA GLY A 65 -25.43 -5.92 -10.45
C GLY A 65 -26.62 -6.85 -10.73
N GLY A 66 -26.92 -7.76 -9.80
CA GLY A 66 -27.96 -8.79 -9.94
C GLY A 66 -27.46 -10.16 -9.48
N GLU A 67 -28.19 -11.23 -9.88
CA GLU A 67 -27.90 -12.61 -9.46
C GLU A 67 -26.58 -13.17 -9.99
N ASP A 68 -26.02 -12.54 -11.04
CA ASP A 68 -24.73 -12.93 -11.64
C ASP A 68 -23.52 -12.29 -10.98
N TYR A 69 -23.69 -11.66 -9.81
CA TYR A 69 -22.63 -10.88 -9.17
C TYR A 69 -22.40 -11.27 -7.70
N TRP A 70 -21.16 -11.02 -7.26
CA TRP A 70 -20.78 -10.96 -5.86
C TRP A 70 -20.43 -9.52 -5.48
N LEU A 71 -20.69 -9.15 -4.23
CA LEU A 71 -20.49 -7.79 -3.71
C LEU A 71 -19.48 -7.79 -2.57
N LEU A 72 -18.46 -6.94 -2.70
CA LEU A 72 -17.45 -6.67 -1.68
C LEU A 72 -17.49 -5.19 -1.27
N PRO A 73 -17.05 -4.83 -0.05
CA PRO A 73 -16.61 -3.47 0.20
C PRO A 73 -15.42 -3.14 -0.69
N GLY A 74 -15.21 -1.86 -0.97
CA GLY A 74 -14.01 -1.40 -1.65
C GLY A 74 -12.74 -1.87 -0.95
N LEU A 75 -11.81 -2.43 -1.72
CA LEU A 75 -10.53 -2.89 -1.19
C LEU A 75 -9.62 -1.70 -0.88
N VAL A 76 -8.72 -1.89 0.10
CA VAL A 76 -7.79 -0.86 0.56
C VAL A 76 -6.36 -1.35 0.39
N ASN A 77 -5.60 -0.70 -0.47
CA ASN A 77 -4.16 -0.91 -0.61
C ASN A 77 -3.43 -0.10 0.49
N ALA A 78 -2.97 -0.78 1.53
CA ALA A 78 -2.43 -0.15 2.73
C ALA A 78 -0.98 0.38 2.58
N HIS A 79 -0.34 0.22 1.44
CA HIS A 79 0.97 0.79 1.14
C HIS A 79 1.26 0.76 -0.36
N THR A 80 1.56 1.92 -0.92
CA THR A 80 1.99 2.09 -2.32
C THR A 80 2.83 3.35 -2.49
N HIS A 81 3.55 3.46 -3.61
CA HIS A 81 4.37 4.63 -3.97
C HIS A 81 3.82 5.45 -5.15
N GLY A 82 2.59 5.22 -5.56
CA GLY A 82 1.96 6.00 -6.64
C GLY A 82 2.56 5.77 -8.02
N ARG A 83 3.26 4.65 -8.24
CA ARG A 83 3.97 4.36 -9.49
C ARG A 83 3.13 3.50 -10.43
N GLY A 84 2.61 4.11 -11.49
CA GLY A 84 1.90 3.42 -12.55
C GLY A 84 2.84 2.64 -13.47
N VAL A 85 3.99 3.25 -13.83
CA VAL A 85 5.07 2.55 -14.52
C VAL A 85 6.01 1.96 -13.46
N GLY A 86 5.91 0.66 -13.23
CA GLY A 86 6.74 -0.02 -12.22
C GLY A 86 8.24 0.12 -12.52
N TRP A 87 9.05 0.21 -11.50
CA TRP A 87 10.50 0.42 -11.58
C TRP A 87 11.23 -0.62 -12.44
N PHE A 88 10.76 -1.88 -12.45
CA PHE A 88 11.30 -2.91 -13.33
C PHE A 88 11.20 -2.50 -14.82
N ARG A 89 10.08 -1.92 -15.23
CA ARG A 89 9.88 -1.45 -16.62
C ARG A 89 10.74 -0.23 -16.95
N LEU A 90 11.16 0.52 -15.94
CA LEU A 90 12.10 1.64 -16.08
C LEU A 90 13.56 1.20 -16.02
N GLY A 91 13.85 -0.10 -15.79
CA GLY A 91 15.19 -0.67 -15.82
C GLY A 91 15.78 -1.05 -14.45
N ALA A 92 15.07 -0.85 -13.35
CA ALA A 92 15.49 -1.33 -12.02
C ALA A 92 15.06 -2.80 -11.85
N VAL A 93 15.98 -3.72 -12.16
CA VAL A 93 15.79 -5.17 -11.99
C VAL A 93 15.70 -5.52 -10.52
N ASP A 94 14.82 -6.48 -10.17
CA ASP A 94 14.64 -6.94 -8.79
C ASP A 94 15.95 -7.44 -8.18
N ASP A 95 16.30 -6.93 -7.00
CA ASP A 95 17.45 -7.35 -6.20
C ASP A 95 17.16 -7.09 -4.71
N SER A 96 18.16 -7.25 -3.82
CA SER A 96 18.04 -6.77 -2.43
C SER A 96 17.76 -5.28 -2.40
N LEU A 97 16.98 -4.82 -1.41
CA LEU A 97 16.51 -3.43 -1.34
C LEU A 97 17.64 -2.40 -1.52
N GLU A 98 18.76 -2.57 -0.80
CA GLU A 98 19.81 -1.57 -0.76
C GLU A 98 20.48 -1.34 -2.13
N PRO A 99 20.95 -2.36 -2.89
CA PRO A 99 21.41 -2.16 -4.25
C PRO A 99 20.26 -1.81 -5.23
N TRP A 100 19.03 -2.26 -4.97
CA TRP A 100 17.89 -1.89 -5.79
C TRP A 100 17.59 -0.38 -5.70
N ILE A 101 17.70 0.23 -4.51
CA ILE A 101 17.59 1.70 -4.35
C ILE A 101 18.62 2.42 -5.23
N TYR A 102 19.83 1.91 -5.34
CA TYR A 102 20.85 2.47 -6.24
C TYR A 102 20.44 2.39 -7.72
N ALA A 103 19.76 1.30 -8.12
CA ALA A 103 19.24 1.18 -9.48
C ALA A 103 18.13 2.18 -9.80
N LEU A 104 17.49 2.78 -8.79
CA LEU A 104 16.50 3.86 -8.99
C LEU A 104 17.18 5.18 -9.40
N ALA A 105 18.43 5.37 -8.99
CA ALA A 105 19.18 6.56 -9.37
C ALA A 105 19.42 6.56 -10.90
N GLY A 106 19.03 7.65 -11.56
CA GLY A 106 19.12 7.74 -13.01
C GLY A 106 17.96 7.12 -13.80
N GLN A 107 16.91 6.63 -13.13
CA GLN A 107 15.67 6.28 -13.81
C GLN A 107 14.91 7.52 -14.30
N PRO A 108 14.12 7.41 -15.39
CA PRO A 108 13.31 8.54 -15.88
C PRO A 108 12.39 9.12 -14.80
N GLY A 109 12.34 10.44 -14.70
CA GLY A 109 11.38 11.16 -13.87
C GLY A 109 10.09 11.37 -14.63
N LEU A 110 9.11 10.52 -14.41
CA LEU A 110 7.80 10.68 -15.01
C LEU A 110 7.03 11.83 -14.34
N ASP A 111 6.09 12.40 -15.07
CA ASP A 111 5.15 13.37 -14.53
C ASP A 111 4.35 12.74 -13.38
N PRO A 112 4.38 13.31 -12.16
CA PRO A 112 3.80 12.68 -10.98
C PRO A 112 2.27 12.54 -11.09
N TYR A 113 1.59 13.46 -11.76
CA TYR A 113 0.16 13.37 -12.01
C TYR A 113 -0.17 12.18 -12.91
N LEU A 114 0.49 12.09 -14.09
CA LEU A 114 0.21 11.03 -15.07
C LEU A 114 0.57 9.63 -14.54
N ASP A 115 1.71 9.51 -13.88
CA ASP A 115 2.16 8.21 -13.32
C ASP A 115 1.18 7.75 -12.23
N THR A 116 0.75 8.65 -11.35
CA THR A 116 -0.25 8.36 -10.32
C THR A 116 -1.63 8.07 -10.92
N VAL A 117 -2.09 8.83 -11.93
CA VAL A 117 -3.34 8.51 -12.65
C VAL A 117 -3.27 7.09 -13.20
N TYR A 118 -2.19 6.73 -13.88
CA TYR A 118 -2.05 5.39 -14.45
C TYR A 118 -2.11 4.28 -13.40
N GLN A 119 -1.46 4.46 -12.25
CA GLN A 119 -1.59 3.52 -11.14
C GLN A 119 -3.03 3.44 -10.63
N ASN A 120 -3.67 4.59 -10.40
CA ASN A 120 -5.03 4.64 -9.87
C ASN A 120 -6.04 3.92 -10.77
N LEU A 121 -5.93 4.07 -12.11
CA LEU A 121 -6.78 3.35 -13.05
C LEU A 121 -6.62 1.82 -12.90
N ARG A 122 -5.39 1.34 -12.71
CA ARG A 122 -5.10 -0.08 -12.50
C ARG A 122 -5.63 -0.58 -11.15
N LEU A 123 -5.46 0.20 -10.08
CA LEU A 123 -6.00 -0.11 -8.75
C LEU A 123 -7.53 -0.15 -8.77
N LEU A 124 -8.20 0.82 -9.41
CA LEU A 124 -9.66 0.81 -9.56
C LEU A 124 -10.13 -0.42 -10.32
N ARG A 125 -9.47 -0.79 -11.43
CA ARG A 125 -9.77 -2.03 -12.16
C ARG A 125 -9.64 -3.29 -11.29
N ALA A 126 -8.80 -3.25 -10.27
CA ALA A 126 -8.59 -4.35 -9.34
C ALA A 126 -9.51 -4.29 -8.08
N GLY A 127 -10.48 -3.36 -8.04
CA GLY A 127 -11.42 -3.23 -6.93
C GLY A 127 -10.90 -2.42 -5.74
N VAL A 128 -9.72 -1.80 -5.85
CA VAL A 128 -9.17 -0.92 -4.80
C VAL A 128 -9.85 0.44 -4.90
N THR A 129 -10.41 0.92 -3.79
CA THR A 129 -11.11 2.21 -3.68
C THR A 129 -10.35 3.22 -2.82
N THR A 130 -9.39 2.74 -2.03
CA THR A 130 -8.58 3.55 -1.13
C THR A 130 -7.14 3.08 -1.15
N ALA A 131 -6.17 4.00 -1.17
CA ALA A 131 -4.75 3.70 -1.08
C ALA A 131 -4.06 4.51 0.02
N LEU A 132 -3.06 3.92 0.68
CA LEU A 132 -2.09 4.65 1.49
C LEU A 132 -0.83 4.85 0.65
N HIS A 133 -0.61 6.07 0.20
CA HIS A 133 0.50 6.45 -0.66
C HIS A 133 1.66 7.03 0.17
N SER A 134 2.77 6.32 0.21
CA SER A 134 4.07 6.78 0.72
C SER A 134 4.78 7.53 -0.40
N HIS A 135 4.62 8.85 -0.45
CA HIS A 135 5.04 9.68 -1.56
C HIS A 135 6.48 10.16 -1.40
N TYR A 136 7.34 9.80 -2.35
CA TYR A 136 8.71 10.32 -2.47
C TYR A 136 8.73 11.53 -3.41
N PRO A 137 8.56 12.76 -2.90
CA PRO A 137 8.68 13.94 -3.72
C PRO A 137 10.13 14.19 -4.12
N ARG A 138 10.37 14.81 -5.28
CA ARG A 138 11.70 15.31 -5.68
C ARG A 138 12.17 16.40 -4.71
N ASN A 139 11.22 17.22 -4.29
CA ASN A 139 11.41 18.21 -3.23
C ASN A 139 10.19 18.19 -2.31
N PRO A 140 10.32 17.77 -1.03
CA PRO A 140 9.20 17.72 -0.10
C PRO A 140 8.62 19.11 0.23
N ALA A 141 9.31 20.19 -0.11
CA ALA A 141 8.83 21.57 0.03
C ALA A 141 8.16 22.11 -1.25
N ASP A 142 8.08 21.32 -2.34
CA ASP A 142 7.43 21.72 -3.57
C ASP A 142 5.91 21.44 -3.51
N PRO A 143 5.05 22.47 -3.33
CA PRO A 143 3.62 22.28 -3.23
C PRO A 143 3.00 21.81 -4.57
N ASP A 144 3.59 22.18 -5.71
CA ASP A 144 3.01 21.89 -7.03
C ASP A 144 3.11 20.38 -7.35
N GLU A 145 4.22 19.74 -7.01
CA GLU A 145 4.38 18.28 -7.15
C GLU A 145 3.41 17.52 -6.24
N LEU A 146 3.34 17.92 -4.97
CA LEU A 146 2.45 17.30 -3.98
C LEU A 146 0.98 17.42 -4.38
N GLU A 147 0.57 18.62 -4.82
CA GLU A 147 -0.80 18.86 -5.29
C GLU A 147 -1.12 18.14 -6.60
N ALA A 148 -0.18 18.05 -7.54
CA ALA A 148 -0.36 17.33 -8.79
C ALA A 148 -0.65 15.83 -8.50
N THR A 149 0.10 15.24 -7.55
CA THR A 149 -0.11 13.85 -7.12
C THR A 149 -1.48 13.67 -6.45
N LEU A 150 -1.85 14.55 -5.52
CA LEU A 150 -3.17 14.49 -4.86
C LEU A 150 -4.31 14.67 -5.85
N ARG A 151 -4.17 15.59 -6.82
CA ARG A 151 -5.17 15.80 -7.87
C ARG A 151 -5.41 14.54 -8.70
N ALA A 152 -4.37 13.73 -8.96
CA ALA A 152 -4.55 12.45 -9.66
C ALA A 152 -5.51 11.51 -8.92
N TYR A 153 -5.46 11.46 -7.59
CA TYR A 153 -6.41 10.71 -6.77
C TYR A 153 -7.83 11.28 -6.86
N LEU A 154 -7.97 12.58 -6.72
CA LEU A 154 -9.27 13.26 -6.76
C LEU A 154 -9.94 13.12 -8.13
N ASP A 155 -9.18 13.27 -9.21
CA ASP A 155 -9.70 13.20 -10.60
C ASP A 155 -10.10 11.76 -10.96
N THR A 156 -9.35 10.76 -10.52
CA THR A 156 -9.70 9.34 -10.74
C THR A 156 -10.79 8.84 -9.78
N GLY A 157 -11.05 9.58 -8.72
CA GLY A 157 -12.06 9.24 -7.70
C GLY A 157 -11.58 8.28 -6.62
N LEU A 158 -10.31 7.90 -6.60
CA LEU A 158 -9.72 7.05 -5.55
C LEU A 158 -9.49 7.86 -4.26
N ARG A 159 -9.76 7.27 -3.09
CA ARG A 159 -9.40 7.86 -1.80
C ARG A 159 -7.93 7.67 -1.50
N VAL A 160 -7.32 8.60 -0.76
CA VAL A 160 -5.90 8.52 -0.42
C VAL A 160 -5.59 8.94 1.02
N GLY A 161 -4.87 8.07 1.74
CA GLY A 161 -3.99 8.46 2.83
C GLY A 161 -2.65 8.85 2.21
N PHE A 162 -2.27 10.11 2.28
CA PHE A 162 -1.10 10.64 1.58
C PHE A 162 0.00 10.98 2.59
N ALA A 163 1.01 10.13 2.66
CA ALA A 163 2.18 10.31 3.50
C ALA A 163 3.27 11.01 2.70
N VAL A 164 3.54 12.28 3.01
CA VAL A 164 4.65 13.03 2.41
C VAL A 164 5.95 12.54 3.03
N ASN A 165 6.90 12.06 2.22
CA ASN A 165 8.11 11.46 2.72
C ASN A 165 9.19 12.50 3.05
N LEU A 166 9.84 12.30 4.21
CA LEU A 166 11.02 13.04 4.67
C LEU A 166 12.22 12.09 4.70
N PHE A 167 13.31 12.49 4.01
CA PHE A 167 14.56 11.77 3.94
C PHE A 167 15.70 12.77 4.14
N THR A 168 16.53 12.63 5.17
CA THR A 168 17.50 13.67 5.58
C THR A 168 18.92 13.18 5.79
N ARG A 169 19.15 11.88 5.91
CA ARG A 169 20.48 11.32 6.16
C ARG A 169 20.65 9.90 5.58
N ASN A 170 21.89 9.43 5.51
CA ASN A 170 22.24 8.07 5.08
C ASN A 170 21.79 7.76 3.64
N ALA A 171 22.15 8.64 2.70
CA ALA A 171 21.77 8.55 1.30
C ALA A 171 22.48 7.41 0.52
N PHE A 172 23.60 6.92 1.03
CA PHE A 172 24.39 5.86 0.38
C PHE A 172 24.33 4.53 1.13
N ALA A 173 24.45 4.58 2.46
CA ALA A 173 24.45 3.39 3.30
C ALA A 173 23.77 3.71 4.64
N TYR A 174 23.69 2.75 5.56
CA TYR A 174 23.12 3.02 6.89
C TYR A 174 24.12 3.71 7.85
N ASP A 175 25.32 3.99 7.36
CA ASP A 175 26.34 4.86 7.95
C ASP A 175 27.17 5.50 6.81
N ASP A 176 26.69 6.62 6.29
CA ASP A 176 27.32 7.33 5.19
C ASP A 176 28.74 7.78 5.51
N ALA A 177 29.00 8.19 6.76
CA ALA A 177 30.32 8.69 7.16
C ALA A 177 31.37 7.56 7.03
N ALA A 178 31.08 6.39 7.58
CA ALA A 178 31.96 5.24 7.49
C ALA A 178 32.06 4.70 6.05
N PHE A 179 30.95 4.65 5.32
CA PHE A 179 30.91 4.20 3.93
C PHE A 179 31.78 5.09 3.04
N LEU A 180 31.58 6.40 3.06
CA LEU A 180 32.33 7.35 2.24
C LEU A 180 33.82 7.38 2.61
N ALA A 181 34.17 7.25 3.90
CA ALA A 181 35.56 7.18 4.34
C ALA A 181 36.28 5.95 3.76
N GLY A 182 35.57 4.83 3.54
CA GLY A 182 36.08 3.60 2.97
C GLY A 182 36.27 3.63 1.44
N LEU A 183 35.73 4.64 0.74
CA LEU A 183 35.81 4.72 -0.71
C LEU A 183 37.18 5.28 -1.18
N PRO A 184 37.67 4.89 -2.39
CA PRO A 184 38.79 5.53 -3.03
C PRO A 184 38.60 7.04 -3.22
N ALA A 185 39.67 7.84 -3.05
CA ALA A 185 39.59 9.29 -3.17
C ALA A 185 39.03 9.77 -4.54
N ALA A 186 39.38 9.07 -5.63
CA ALA A 186 38.89 9.38 -6.97
C ALA A 186 37.36 9.22 -7.06
N LEU A 187 36.79 8.20 -6.37
CA LEU A 187 35.36 7.95 -6.37
C LEU A 187 34.63 8.98 -5.50
N ARG A 188 35.17 9.35 -4.34
CA ARG A 188 34.66 10.48 -3.54
C ARG A 188 34.58 11.78 -4.34
N GLY A 189 35.69 12.14 -5.05
CA GLY A 189 35.70 13.31 -5.93
C GLY A 189 34.71 13.22 -7.10
N ARG A 190 34.36 12.02 -7.53
CA ARG A 190 33.28 11.84 -8.53
C ARG A 190 31.89 12.04 -7.93
N ILE A 191 31.64 11.55 -6.71
CA ILE A 191 30.39 11.81 -5.95
C ILE A 191 30.19 13.33 -5.82
N ASP A 192 31.21 14.06 -5.35
CA ASP A 192 31.13 15.52 -5.18
C ASP A 192 30.82 16.22 -6.50
N ARG A 193 31.41 15.77 -7.61
CA ARG A 193 31.20 16.37 -8.93
C ARG A 193 29.81 16.09 -9.50
N VAL A 194 29.27 14.86 -9.31
CA VAL A 194 27.99 14.43 -9.88
C VAL A 194 26.81 14.83 -9.01
N LEU A 195 26.98 14.79 -7.67
CA LEU A 195 25.89 15.00 -6.71
C LEU A 195 26.10 16.23 -5.80
N GLY A 196 27.30 16.80 -5.76
CA GLY A 196 27.68 17.86 -4.82
C GLY A 196 26.98 19.21 -5.01
N GLY A 197 26.14 19.34 -6.03
CA GLY A 197 25.26 20.50 -6.22
C GLY A 197 23.85 20.32 -5.62
N ALA A 198 23.55 19.16 -5.06
CA ALA A 198 22.25 18.93 -4.44
C ALA A 198 22.09 19.77 -3.15
N ALA A 199 21.02 20.54 -3.06
CA ALA A 199 20.70 21.26 -1.85
C ALA A 199 20.39 20.28 -0.71
N PRO A 200 20.75 20.63 0.55
CA PRO A 200 20.34 19.84 1.69
C PRO A 200 18.81 19.75 1.77
N PRO A 201 18.25 18.68 2.34
CA PRO A 201 16.80 18.54 2.49
C PRO A 201 16.20 19.73 3.25
N ASP A 202 15.14 20.32 2.69
CA ASP A 202 14.41 21.42 3.34
C ASP A 202 13.40 20.84 4.36
N VAL A 203 13.86 20.60 5.57
CA VAL A 203 13.06 20.04 6.67
C VAL A 203 11.93 20.99 7.07
N GLU A 204 12.16 22.31 7.12
CA GLU A 204 11.12 23.29 7.48
C GLU A 204 10.06 23.38 6.37
N GLY A 205 10.48 23.38 5.12
CA GLY A 205 9.57 23.34 3.97
C GLY A 205 8.71 22.07 3.96
N PHE A 206 9.27 20.91 4.30
CA PHE A 206 8.51 19.67 4.48
C PHE A 206 7.38 19.84 5.51
N PHE A 207 7.67 20.29 6.72
CA PHE A 207 6.65 20.48 7.76
C PHE A 207 5.63 21.56 7.38
N ALA A 208 6.07 22.62 6.71
CA ALA A 208 5.18 23.66 6.19
C ALA A 208 4.21 23.10 5.14
N SER A 209 4.70 22.26 4.21
CA SER A 209 3.89 21.61 3.18
C SER A 209 2.85 20.66 3.78
N VAL A 210 3.25 19.81 4.74
CA VAL A 210 2.30 18.91 5.43
C VAL A 210 1.18 19.68 6.11
N ARG A 211 1.53 20.77 6.84
CA ARG A 211 0.52 21.64 7.49
C ARG A 211 -0.40 22.32 6.47
N ALA A 212 0.15 22.81 5.36
CA ALA A 212 -0.63 23.46 4.30
C ALA A 212 -1.61 22.48 3.65
N LEU A 213 -1.15 21.29 3.27
CA LEU A 213 -1.99 20.24 2.69
C LEU A 213 -3.08 19.78 3.67
N THR A 214 -2.73 19.57 4.95
CA THR A 214 -3.73 19.18 5.98
C THR A 214 -4.86 20.20 6.08
N ARG A 215 -4.54 21.51 6.09
CA ARG A 215 -5.57 22.58 6.11
C ARG A 215 -6.38 22.62 4.82
N ARG A 216 -5.71 22.50 3.67
CA ARG A 216 -6.35 22.58 2.35
C ARG A 216 -7.38 21.46 2.13
N PHE A 217 -7.09 20.26 2.60
CA PHE A 217 -7.95 19.09 2.43
C PHE A 217 -8.74 18.70 3.67
N ALA A 218 -8.84 19.60 4.67
CA ALA A 218 -9.52 19.31 5.94
C ALA A 218 -10.99 18.87 5.75
N ASP A 219 -11.69 19.46 4.78
CA ASP A 219 -13.11 19.20 4.48
C ASP A 219 -13.31 18.15 3.36
N ASP A 220 -12.25 17.64 2.72
CA ASP A 220 -12.37 16.58 1.70
C ASP A 220 -12.30 15.20 2.39
N ASP A 221 -13.41 14.50 2.38
CA ASP A 221 -13.52 13.18 3.02
C ASP A 221 -12.73 12.08 2.29
N ARG A 222 -12.17 12.37 1.10
CA ARG A 222 -11.38 11.45 0.28
C ARG A 222 -9.88 11.54 0.54
N VAL A 223 -9.39 12.54 1.29
CA VAL A 223 -7.96 12.77 1.52
C VAL A 223 -7.64 12.74 3.01
N ARG A 224 -6.57 12.05 3.38
CA ARG A 224 -5.95 12.12 4.71
C ARG A 224 -4.47 12.40 4.52
N ILE A 225 -3.94 13.42 5.19
CA ILE A 225 -2.52 13.77 5.12
C ILE A 225 -1.78 13.16 6.31
N LEU A 226 -0.65 12.51 6.03
CA LEU A 226 0.20 11.87 7.02
C LEU A 226 1.64 12.41 6.92
N HIS A 227 2.36 12.39 8.04
CA HIS A 227 3.81 12.56 8.03
C HIS A 227 4.47 11.24 7.63
N GLY A 228 5.39 11.31 6.68
CA GLY A 228 6.10 10.16 6.12
C GLY A 228 7.61 10.20 6.40
N PRO A 229 8.12 10.12 7.67
CA PRO A 229 9.54 9.85 7.83
C PRO A 229 9.83 8.51 7.17
N VAL A 230 10.66 8.50 6.11
CA VAL A 230 10.79 7.33 5.20
C VAL A 230 11.05 6.03 5.95
N ALA A 231 12.03 6.06 6.86
CA ALA A 231 12.34 4.99 7.81
C ALA A 231 13.25 5.55 8.91
N PRO A 232 13.37 4.89 10.08
CA PRO A 232 14.12 5.45 11.20
C PRO A 232 15.61 5.71 10.89
N GLN A 233 16.23 4.89 10.05
CA GLN A 233 17.64 5.05 9.66
C GLN A 233 17.90 6.24 8.72
N TRP A 234 16.87 6.81 8.12
CA TRP A 234 16.96 7.85 7.08
C TRP A 234 16.52 9.25 7.56
N VAL A 235 16.14 9.37 8.83
CA VAL A 235 15.80 10.63 9.49
C VAL A 235 16.42 10.68 10.87
N THR A 236 16.47 11.86 11.48
CA THR A 236 16.97 12.02 12.85
C THR A 236 15.89 11.75 13.90
N ASP A 237 16.28 11.42 15.14
CA ASP A 237 15.37 11.24 16.27
C ASP A 237 14.50 12.50 16.52
N ALA A 238 15.09 13.69 16.36
CA ALA A 238 14.37 14.96 16.52
C ALA A 238 13.28 15.14 15.46
N GLU A 239 13.55 14.75 14.21
CA GLU A 239 12.59 14.78 13.12
C GLU A 239 11.48 13.74 13.33
N LEU A 240 11.80 12.52 13.79
CA LEU A 240 10.82 11.50 14.16
C LEU A 240 9.86 12.02 15.24
N GLN A 241 10.41 12.59 16.32
CA GLN A 241 9.62 13.16 17.39
C GLN A 241 8.76 14.34 16.91
N ARG A 242 9.28 15.16 16.01
CA ARG A 242 8.52 16.28 15.43
C ARG A 242 7.39 15.76 14.52
N CYS A 243 7.63 14.78 13.67
CA CYS A 243 6.58 14.11 12.86
C CYS A 243 5.45 13.60 13.76
N ARG A 244 5.79 12.94 14.87
CA ARG A 244 4.79 12.43 15.81
C ARG A 244 3.98 13.56 16.46
N ARG A 245 4.65 14.59 17.01
CA ARG A 245 3.96 15.72 17.64
C ARG A 245 3.03 16.45 16.68
N GLU A 246 3.53 16.82 15.47
CA GLU A 246 2.70 17.53 14.49
C GLU A 246 1.56 16.65 13.95
N ALA A 247 1.76 15.32 13.79
CA ALA A 247 0.69 14.41 13.45
C ALA A 247 -0.41 14.37 14.52
N ASP A 248 -0.04 14.42 15.81
CA ASP A 248 -1.01 14.46 16.91
C ASP A 248 -1.77 15.79 16.95
N GLU A 249 -1.08 16.91 16.77
CA GLU A 249 -1.66 18.27 16.74
C GLU A 249 -2.64 18.47 15.57
N LEU A 250 -2.32 17.91 14.40
CA LEU A 250 -3.12 18.04 13.18
C LEU A 250 -4.20 16.96 13.05
N GLY A 251 -4.30 16.01 13.97
CA GLY A 251 -5.23 14.88 13.88
C GLY A 251 -4.89 13.87 12.79
N GLY A 252 -3.71 13.98 12.19
CA GLY A 252 -3.18 13.10 11.13
C GLY A 252 -2.62 11.78 11.65
N GLY A 253 -1.62 11.25 10.96
CA GLY A 253 -0.92 10.01 11.32
C GLY A 253 0.54 10.04 10.88
N VAL A 254 1.25 8.95 11.19
CA VAL A 254 2.63 8.71 10.74
C VAL A 254 2.66 7.40 9.96
N HIS A 255 3.30 7.40 8.81
CA HIS A 255 3.57 6.21 8.01
C HIS A 255 5.05 6.13 7.64
N MET A 256 5.68 4.96 7.82
CA MET A 256 7.09 4.75 7.50
C MET A 256 7.40 3.29 7.15
N HIS A 257 8.55 3.04 6.51
CA HIS A 257 9.10 1.70 6.36
C HIS A 257 9.80 1.30 7.66
N LEU A 258 9.70 0.03 8.05
CA LEU A 258 10.29 -0.46 9.30
C LEU A 258 10.76 -1.90 9.17
N LEU A 259 12.02 -2.16 9.50
CA LEU A 259 12.60 -3.52 9.57
C LEU A 259 12.30 -4.35 8.30
N GLU A 260 12.41 -3.72 7.14
CA GLU A 260 12.17 -4.37 5.86
C GLU A 260 13.25 -5.38 5.53
N THR A 261 14.52 -5.03 5.78
CA THR A 261 15.68 -5.88 5.52
C THR A 261 16.45 -6.22 6.79
N PRO A 262 17.22 -7.33 6.80
CA PRO A 262 18.09 -7.65 7.92
C PRO A 262 19.20 -6.62 8.13
N TYR A 263 19.58 -5.89 7.08
CA TYR A 263 20.55 -4.80 7.18
C TYR A 263 20.02 -3.63 8.02
N GLN A 264 18.73 -3.28 7.87
CA GLN A 264 18.07 -2.27 8.71
C GLN A 264 18.08 -2.66 10.19
N ARG A 265 17.82 -3.95 10.49
CA ARG A 265 17.94 -4.46 11.86
C ARG A 265 19.37 -4.38 12.36
N ALA A 266 20.34 -4.82 11.56
CA ALA A 266 21.76 -4.76 11.94
C ALA A 266 22.22 -3.31 12.17
N ALA A 267 21.76 -2.37 11.37
CA ALA A 267 22.04 -0.95 11.54
C ALA A 267 21.52 -0.41 12.90
N ALA A 268 20.32 -0.78 13.31
CA ALA A 268 19.78 -0.41 14.62
C ALA A 268 20.65 -0.91 15.77
N LEU A 269 21.00 -2.20 15.72
CA LEU A 269 21.83 -2.83 16.76
C LEU A 269 23.23 -2.19 16.83
N ARG A 270 23.84 -1.81 15.70
CA ARG A 270 25.13 -1.10 15.69
C ARG A 270 25.02 0.31 16.24
N ALA A 271 23.96 1.04 15.89
CA ALA A 271 23.81 2.44 16.25
C ALA A 271 23.34 2.66 17.70
N TYR A 272 22.44 1.78 18.18
CA TYR A 272 21.72 1.99 19.43
C TYR A 272 21.81 0.81 20.41
N GLY A 273 22.32 -0.36 19.99
CA GLY A 273 22.33 -1.58 20.81
C GLY A 273 20.96 -2.21 21.02
N GLU A 274 19.93 -1.72 20.32
CA GLU A 274 18.54 -2.13 20.44
C GLU A 274 17.86 -2.18 19.07
N SER A 275 16.67 -2.79 18.95
CA SER A 275 15.92 -2.79 17.70
C SER A 275 15.32 -1.41 17.39
N TRP A 276 14.99 -1.15 16.11
CA TRP A 276 14.27 0.08 15.75
C TRP A 276 12.94 0.23 16.47
N VAL A 277 12.22 -0.87 16.75
CA VAL A 277 10.93 -0.79 17.47
C VAL A 277 11.13 -0.35 18.91
N VAL A 278 12.12 -0.92 19.62
CA VAL A 278 12.48 -0.50 20.99
C VAL A 278 12.90 0.97 20.99
N HIS A 279 13.73 1.39 20.04
CA HIS A 279 14.17 2.78 19.90
C HIS A 279 13.00 3.74 19.68
N LEU A 280 12.09 3.44 18.74
CA LEU A 280 10.90 4.25 18.46
C LEU A 280 9.94 4.31 19.66
N ASP A 281 9.79 3.21 20.41
CA ASP A 281 8.99 3.16 21.62
C ASP A 281 9.57 4.11 22.70
N ARG A 282 10.89 4.02 22.93
CA ARG A 282 11.61 4.90 23.87
C ARG A 282 11.53 6.39 23.50
N LEU A 283 11.47 6.71 22.20
CA LEU A 283 11.27 8.07 21.70
C LEU A 283 9.82 8.55 21.78
N GLY A 284 8.86 7.66 22.13
CA GLY A 284 7.43 7.98 22.18
C GLY A 284 6.78 8.12 20.80
N ILE A 285 7.34 7.46 19.77
CA ILE A 285 6.83 7.54 18.38
C ILE A 285 5.68 6.58 18.15
N LEU A 286 5.71 5.39 18.76
CA LEU A 286 4.69 4.37 18.55
C LEU A 286 3.31 4.83 19.01
N GLY A 287 2.26 4.44 18.30
CA GLY A 287 0.88 4.74 18.70
C GLY A 287 -0.17 4.32 17.67
N PRO A 288 -1.46 4.42 18.01
CA PRO A 288 -2.56 3.85 17.23
C PRO A 288 -2.81 4.56 15.89
N ARG A 289 -2.26 5.77 15.71
CA ARG A 289 -2.31 6.51 14.43
C ARG A 289 -1.03 6.36 13.62
N MET A 290 -0.24 5.32 13.91
CA MET A 290 0.96 4.96 13.17
C MET A 290 0.72 3.68 12.37
N SER A 291 1.16 3.67 11.14
CA SER A 291 1.31 2.47 10.31
C SER A 291 2.76 2.33 9.85
N VAL A 292 3.20 1.08 9.70
CA VAL A 292 4.57 0.76 9.25
C VAL A 292 4.52 -0.26 8.13
N ALA A 293 5.28 -0.03 7.06
CA ALA A 293 5.39 -0.97 5.96
C ALA A 293 6.42 -2.06 6.27
N HIS A 294 6.16 -3.26 5.74
CA HIS A 294 6.99 -4.47 5.75
C HIS A 294 7.08 -5.20 7.09
N ALA A 295 7.82 -4.69 8.06
CA ALA A 295 8.11 -5.37 9.33
C ALA A 295 8.50 -6.85 9.14
N VAL A 296 9.47 -7.11 8.24
CA VAL A 296 9.91 -8.48 7.90
C VAL A 296 10.79 -9.07 8.99
N TRP A 297 11.59 -8.25 9.67
CA TRP A 297 12.63 -8.66 10.61
C TRP A 297 12.41 -8.25 12.08
N PRO A 298 11.17 -8.25 12.62
CA PRO A 298 10.92 -7.98 14.03
C PRO A 298 11.20 -9.21 14.90
N GLU A 299 11.56 -8.96 16.16
CA GLU A 299 11.60 -9.97 17.20
C GLU A 299 10.28 -10.04 18.00
N ASP A 300 10.17 -10.97 18.94
CA ASP A 300 8.96 -11.15 19.73
C ASP A 300 8.66 -9.95 20.65
N ASP A 301 9.70 -9.29 21.19
CA ASP A 301 9.54 -8.07 21.98
C ASP A 301 9.05 -6.92 21.10
N ASP A 302 9.57 -6.80 19.87
CA ASP A 302 9.11 -5.82 18.89
C ASP A 302 7.62 -5.99 18.60
N LEU A 303 7.17 -7.23 18.35
CA LEU A 303 5.77 -7.52 18.08
C LEU A 303 4.87 -7.17 19.27
N GLY A 304 5.33 -7.44 20.51
CA GLY A 304 4.62 -7.07 21.73
C GLY A 304 4.42 -5.54 21.84
N ARG A 305 5.47 -4.75 21.55
CA ARG A 305 5.41 -3.29 21.59
C ARG A 305 4.51 -2.71 20.51
N LEU A 306 4.62 -3.20 19.27
CA LEU A 306 3.75 -2.79 18.16
C LEU A 306 2.27 -3.05 18.48
N ALA A 307 1.96 -4.23 19.05
CA ALA A 307 0.61 -4.57 19.47
C ALA A 307 0.09 -3.67 20.59
N ALA A 308 0.89 -3.48 21.65
CA ALA A 308 0.52 -2.66 22.81
C ALA A 308 0.30 -1.18 22.41
N ALA A 309 1.07 -0.67 21.46
CA ALA A 309 0.92 0.68 20.92
C ALA A 309 -0.21 0.81 19.89
N GLY A 310 -0.81 -0.29 19.42
CA GLY A 310 -1.87 -0.28 18.42
C GLY A 310 -1.39 0.09 17.00
N VAL A 311 -0.08 -0.06 16.72
CA VAL A 311 0.50 0.18 15.39
C VAL A 311 -0.06 -0.81 14.38
N THR A 312 -0.35 -0.34 13.15
CA THR A 312 -0.76 -1.21 12.05
C THR A 312 0.44 -1.53 11.17
N VAL A 313 0.70 -2.82 10.92
CA VAL A 313 1.73 -3.28 9.99
C VAL A 313 1.10 -3.47 8.60
N CYS A 314 1.67 -2.85 7.58
CA CYS A 314 1.29 -3.02 6.17
C CYS A 314 2.21 -4.09 5.56
N HIS A 315 1.69 -5.30 5.39
CA HIS A 315 2.40 -6.42 4.79
C HIS A 315 2.35 -6.32 3.26
N ASN A 316 3.52 -6.42 2.61
CA ASN A 316 3.70 -6.26 1.16
C ASN A 316 4.33 -7.53 0.57
N PRO A 317 3.57 -8.64 0.42
CA PRO A 317 4.12 -9.94 0.07
C PRO A 317 4.91 -9.95 -1.24
N SER A 318 4.35 -9.40 -2.30
CA SER A 318 5.02 -9.33 -3.62
C SER A 318 6.34 -8.56 -3.56
N SER A 319 6.32 -7.38 -2.96
CA SER A 319 7.51 -6.52 -2.84
C SER A 319 8.60 -7.18 -1.99
N ASN A 320 8.23 -7.74 -0.84
CA ASN A 320 9.17 -8.42 0.04
C ASN A 320 9.91 -9.58 -0.66
N LEU A 321 9.21 -10.30 -1.56
CA LEU A 321 9.82 -11.37 -2.36
C LEU A 321 10.74 -10.81 -3.45
N ARG A 322 10.29 -9.79 -4.18
CA ARG A 322 11.03 -9.16 -5.28
C ARG A 322 12.32 -8.51 -4.79
N LEU A 323 12.26 -7.83 -3.65
CA LEU A 323 13.38 -7.12 -3.04
C LEU A 323 14.24 -8.02 -2.12
N LYS A 324 14.00 -9.34 -2.14
CA LYS A 324 14.72 -10.30 -1.28
C LYS A 324 14.70 -9.92 0.21
N SER A 325 13.68 -9.17 0.62
CA SER A 325 13.51 -8.72 2.01
C SER A 325 13.21 -9.90 2.94
N GLY A 326 12.50 -10.91 2.45
CA GLY A 326 12.09 -12.09 3.21
C GLY A 326 10.56 -12.21 3.31
N ILE A 327 10.09 -13.07 4.21
CA ILE A 327 8.66 -13.26 4.49
C ILE A 327 8.36 -12.72 5.89
N ALA A 328 7.50 -11.70 5.98
CA ALA A 328 7.09 -11.14 7.26
C ALA A 328 6.38 -12.19 8.13
N PRO A 329 6.60 -12.21 9.46
CA PRO A 329 6.07 -13.25 10.34
C PRO A 329 4.59 -13.00 10.71
N VAL A 330 3.70 -12.93 9.73
CA VAL A 330 2.29 -12.51 9.89
C VAL A 330 1.52 -13.38 10.89
N LEU A 331 1.74 -14.70 10.91
CA LEU A 331 1.11 -15.57 11.90
C LEU A 331 1.57 -15.24 13.34
N ARG A 332 2.85 -14.90 13.53
CA ARG A 332 3.35 -14.44 14.84
C ARG A 332 2.77 -13.06 15.20
N MET A 333 2.67 -12.14 14.23
CA MET A 333 2.01 -10.85 14.42
C MET A 333 0.58 -11.03 14.89
N ARG A 334 -0.20 -11.88 14.18
CA ARG A 334 -1.57 -12.25 14.58
C ARG A 334 -1.62 -12.80 16.00
N GLY A 335 -0.75 -13.77 16.33
CA GLY A 335 -0.68 -14.39 17.66
C GLY A 335 -0.30 -13.44 18.78
N ARG A 336 0.33 -12.30 18.47
CA ARG A 336 0.65 -11.20 19.41
C ARG A 336 -0.35 -10.06 19.40
N GLY A 337 -1.42 -10.14 18.59
CA GLY A 337 -2.45 -9.09 18.50
C GLY A 337 -2.04 -7.86 17.68
N VAL A 338 -0.98 -7.95 16.87
CA VAL A 338 -0.60 -6.90 15.92
C VAL A 338 -1.63 -6.84 14.80
N ARG A 339 -2.18 -5.65 14.52
CA ARG A 339 -3.03 -5.45 13.34
C ARG A 339 -2.18 -5.47 12.10
N VAL A 340 -2.53 -6.34 11.14
CA VAL A 340 -1.86 -6.44 9.85
C VAL A 340 -2.83 -6.03 8.75
N ALA A 341 -2.41 -5.11 7.88
CA ALA A 341 -3.08 -4.70 6.65
C ALA A 341 -2.29 -5.21 5.43
N LEU A 342 -2.92 -5.26 4.26
CA LEU A 342 -2.29 -5.69 3.01
C LEU A 342 -1.94 -4.49 2.12
N GLY A 343 -0.72 -4.45 1.59
CA GLY A 343 -0.23 -3.44 0.65
C GLY A 343 0.40 -4.06 -0.60
N GLY A 344 0.43 -3.30 -1.68
CA GLY A 344 1.03 -3.70 -2.96
C GLY A 344 2.43 -3.11 -3.20
N ASP A 345 2.80 -2.08 -2.43
CA ASP A 345 4.06 -1.35 -2.54
C ASP A 345 4.35 -0.82 -3.96
N ASN A 346 5.52 -1.10 -4.53
CA ASN A 346 5.93 -0.59 -5.84
C ASN A 346 5.31 -1.32 -7.03
N SER A 347 5.02 -2.59 -6.89
CA SER A 347 4.22 -3.37 -7.84
C SER A 347 3.99 -4.80 -7.34
N ILE A 348 2.82 -5.31 -7.60
CA ILE A 348 2.41 -6.70 -7.34
C ILE A 348 3.11 -7.65 -8.33
N LEU A 349 3.33 -8.90 -7.94
CA LEU A 349 3.89 -9.93 -8.82
C LEU A 349 3.07 -10.04 -10.11
N GLY A 350 3.76 -10.17 -11.24
CA GLY A 350 3.13 -10.17 -12.56
C GLY A 350 3.03 -8.78 -13.20
N GLY A 351 3.36 -7.70 -12.47
CA GLY A 351 3.38 -6.33 -13.00
C GLY A 351 2.01 -5.72 -13.26
N GLU A 352 0.95 -6.41 -12.83
CA GLU A 352 -0.43 -5.90 -12.79
C GLU A 352 -0.79 -5.55 -11.34
N GLU A 353 -1.71 -4.59 -11.15
CA GLU A 353 -2.20 -4.21 -9.81
C GLU A 353 -3.36 -5.14 -9.37
N ASP A 354 -3.21 -6.45 -9.54
CA ASP A 354 -4.24 -7.44 -9.16
C ASP A 354 -4.22 -7.69 -7.65
N PHE A 355 -5.00 -6.89 -6.92
CA PHE A 355 -5.03 -6.94 -5.46
C PHE A 355 -5.66 -8.23 -4.90
N LEU A 356 -6.55 -8.90 -5.68
CA LEU A 356 -7.07 -10.22 -5.32
C LEU A 356 -5.97 -11.31 -5.45
N ALA A 357 -5.07 -11.17 -6.42
CA ALA A 357 -3.88 -12.03 -6.51
C ALA A 357 -2.91 -11.79 -5.34
N GLU A 358 -2.76 -10.55 -4.88
CA GLU A 358 -1.96 -10.21 -3.70
C GLU A 358 -2.54 -10.81 -2.42
N MET A 359 -3.87 -10.78 -2.26
CA MET A 359 -4.58 -11.48 -1.17
C MET A 359 -4.28 -12.98 -1.18
N ARG A 360 -4.35 -13.62 -2.35
CA ARG A 360 -4.05 -15.05 -2.52
C ARG A 360 -2.58 -15.36 -2.22
N LEU A 361 -1.65 -14.53 -2.66
CA LEU A 361 -0.23 -14.67 -2.35
C LEU A 361 0.00 -14.57 -0.84
N CYS A 362 -0.60 -13.58 -0.17
CA CYS A 362 -0.55 -13.42 1.28
C CYS A 362 -1.01 -14.71 1.99
N ALA A 363 -2.19 -15.23 1.66
CA ALA A 363 -2.70 -16.47 2.24
C ALA A 363 -1.75 -17.66 2.01
N SER A 364 -1.21 -17.78 0.79
CA SER A 364 -0.37 -18.93 0.40
C SER A 364 0.98 -18.94 1.11
N LEU A 365 1.61 -17.78 1.29
CA LEU A 365 2.90 -17.64 1.99
C LEU A 365 2.84 -17.98 3.46
N HIS A 366 1.66 -17.86 4.08
CA HIS A 366 1.47 -18.04 5.51
C HIS A 366 0.77 -19.36 5.86
N ARG A 367 0.85 -20.36 4.98
CA ARG A 367 0.41 -21.75 5.25
C ARG A 367 1.57 -22.56 5.78
N GLN A 368 1.50 -22.96 7.05
CA GLN A 368 2.53 -23.81 7.62
C GLN A 368 2.34 -25.27 7.18
N PRO A 369 3.43 -26.02 6.93
CA PRO A 369 3.34 -27.41 6.53
C PRO A 369 2.88 -28.31 7.70
N GLY A 370 2.22 -29.41 7.36
CA GLY A 370 1.73 -30.41 8.32
C GLY A 370 0.22 -30.32 8.57
N PHE A 371 -0.34 -31.39 9.14
CA PHE A 371 -1.80 -31.47 9.39
C PHE A 371 -2.28 -30.45 10.42
N GLU A 372 -1.43 -30.12 11.40
CA GLU A 372 -1.69 -29.15 12.46
C GLU A 372 -1.04 -27.77 12.13
N GLY A 373 -0.63 -27.58 10.87
CA GLY A 373 -0.01 -26.32 10.44
C GLY A 373 -0.98 -25.16 10.49
N ASP A 374 -0.55 -24.04 11.06
CA ASP A 374 -1.34 -22.80 11.12
C ASP A 374 -1.43 -22.13 9.75
N ALA A 375 -2.50 -21.36 9.50
CA ALA A 375 -2.72 -20.61 8.28
C ALA A 375 -3.57 -19.36 8.56
N LEU A 376 -3.56 -18.41 7.63
CA LEU A 376 -4.53 -17.32 7.62
C LEU A 376 -5.86 -17.82 7.05
N GLU A 377 -6.95 -17.48 7.72
CA GLU A 377 -8.29 -17.69 7.19
C GLU A 377 -8.59 -16.69 6.06
N ALA A 378 -9.44 -17.08 5.10
CA ALA A 378 -9.82 -16.20 3.99
C ALA A 378 -10.46 -14.89 4.49
N ARG A 379 -11.19 -14.92 5.61
CA ARG A 379 -11.77 -13.74 6.26
C ARG A 379 -10.69 -12.80 6.81
N GLU A 380 -9.64 -13.33 7.43
CA GLU A 380 -8.54 -12.51 7.94
C GLU A 380 -7.86 -11.76 6.79
N VAL A 381 -7.62 -12.44 5.66
CA VAL A 381 -7.02 -11.82 4.48
C VAL A 381 -7.93 -10.75 3.88
N LEU A 382 -9.24 -10.98 3.82
CA LEU A 382 -10.19 -9.96 3.38
C LEU A 382 -10.20 -8.75 4.36
N ALA A 383 -10.13 -8.98 5.67
CA ALA A 383 -10.03 -7.91 6.66
C ALA A 383 -8.71 -7.11 6.51
N MET A 384 -7.59 -7.79 6.22
CA MET A 384 -6.31 -7.12 5.92
C MET A 384 -6.41 -6.21 4.68
N ALA A 385 -7.13 -6.65 3.66
CA ALA A 385 -7.33 -5.94 2.39
C ALA A 385 -8.49 -4.91 2.42
N SER A 386 -9.12 -4.70 3.58
CA SER A 386 -10.28 -3.79 3.73
C SER A 386 -10.21 -3.02 5.05
N VAL A 387 -10.85 -3.50 6.12
CA VAL A 387 -10.98 -2.76 7.40
C VAL A 387 -9.65 -2.46 8.07
N HIS A 388 -8.66 -3.37 8.02
CA HIS A 388 -7.34 -3.09 8.57
C HIS A 388 -6.56 -2.09 7.71
N GLY A 389 -6.69 -2.19 6.38
CA GLY A 389 -6.16 -1.21 5.44
C GLY A 389 -6.75 0.18 5.68
N ALA A 390 -8.05 0.26 5.95
CA ALA A 390 -8.72 1.52 6.28
C ALA A 390 -8.11 2.19 7.53
N VAL A 391 -7.81 1.40 8.58
CA VAL A 391 -7.11 1.92 9.77
C VAL A 391 -5.73 2.46 9.41
N ALA A 392 -4.95 1.71 8.61
CA ALA A 392 -3.61 2.15 8.18
C ALA A 392 -3.65 3.47 7.41
N ALA A 393 -4.63 3.63 6.52
CA ALA A 393 -4.82 4.80 5.67
C ALA A 393 -5.60 5.96 6.34
N ARG A 394 -5.99 5.82 7.62
CA ARG A 394 -6.74 6.81 8.41
C ARG A 394 -8.19 7.03 7.94
N PHE A 395 -8.81 5.97 7.41
CA PHE A 395 -10.22 5.93 7.00
C PHE A 395 -11.05 4.89 7.78
N ASP A 396 -10.63 4.54 8.99
CA ASP A 396 -11.14 3.43 9.82
C ASP A 396 -12.65 3.43 10.03
N ASP A 397 -13.28 4.62 10.17
CA ASP A 397 -14.73 4.77 10.34
C ASP A 397 -15.45 5.12 9.02
N THR A 398 -14.74 5.14 7.91
CA THR A 398 -15.28 5.64 6.64
C THR A 398 -15.47 4.54 5.61
N VAL A 399 -14.51 3.61 5.47
CA VAL A 399 -14.47 2.60 4.39
C VAL A 399 -14.15 1.19 4.89
N GLY A 400 -14.04 0.22 3.98
CA GLY A 400 -13.65 -1.17 4.26
C GLY A 400 -14.79 -2.08 4.67
N ARG A 401 -16.02 -1.57 4.74
CA ARG A 401 -17.27 -2.32 5.03
C ARG A 401 -18.45 -1.64 4.35
N LEU A 402 -19.57 -2.37 4.22
CA LEU A 402 -20.82 -1.90 3.62
C LEU A 402 -21.94 -1.95 4.66
N VAL A 403 -21.87 -1.06 5.64
CA VAL A 403 -22.86 -0.92 6.71
C VAL A 403 -23.43 0.50 6.73
N PRO A 404 -24.66 0.72 7.22
CA PRO A 404 -25.24 2.06 7.25
C PRO A 404 -24.34 3.10 7.91
N GLY A 405 -24.21 4.27 7.28
CA GLY A 405 -23.43 5.42 7.76
C GLY A 405 -22.01 5.55 7.15
N VAL A 406 -21.41 4.49 6.63
CA VAL A 406 -20.08 4.56 5.99
C VAL A 406 -20.18 4.98 4.52
N ALA A 407 -19.04 5.29 3.90
CA ALA A 407 -19.01 5.62 2.47
C ALA A 407 -19.48 4.44 1.60
N GLY A 408 -20.15 4.75 0.51
CA GLY A 408 -20.61 3.78 -0.47
C GLY A 408 -19.48 3.35 -1.40
N ASP A 409 -18.43 2.73 -0.84
CA ASP A 409 -17.29 2.19 -1.56
C ASP A 409 -17.48 0.69 -1.75
N ALA A 410 -17.72 0.24 -2.98
CA ALA A 410 -18.14 -1.13 -3.26
C ALA A 410 -17.57 -1.68 -4.57
N VAL A 411 -17.46 -3.00 -4.64
CA VAL A 411 -16.99 -3.75 -5.81
C VAL A 411 -17.97 -4.84 -6.17
N LEU A 412 -18.43 -4.86 -7.42
CA LEU A 412 -19.20 -5.95 -7.99
C LEU A 412 -18.29 -6.84 -8.85
N LEU A 413 -18.27 -8.11 -8.55
CA LEU A 413 -17.50 -9.15 -9.26
C LEU A 413 -18.44 -10.04 -10.08
N ARG A 414 -18.02 -10.44 -11.27
CA ARG A 414 -18.76 -11.41 -12.10
C ARG A 414 -18.68 -12.81 -11.52
N GLN A 415 -19.80 -13.33 -11.03
CA GLN A 415 -19.88 -14.67 -10.41
C GLN A 415 -19.39 -15.78 -11.34
N ALA A 416 -19.80 -15.77 -12.60
CA ALA A 416 -19.48 -16.85 -13.55
C ALA A 416 -17.97 -17.06 -13.76
N ARG A 417 -17.15 -15.99 -13.61
CA ARG A 417 -15.69 -16.10 -13.69
C ARG A 417 -15.09 -16.70 -12.42
N LEU A 418 -15.65 -16.36 -11.25
CA LEU A 418 -15.22 -16.90 -9.95
C LEU A 418 -15.54 -18.38 -9.80
N THR A 419 -16.76 -18.77 -10.20
CA THR A 419 -17.25 -20.14 -10.02
C THR A 419 -16.83 -21.08 -11.16
N GLY A 420 -16.40 -20.52 -12.29
CA GLY A 420 -16.07 -21.32 -13.48
C GLY A 420 -17.25 -22.21 -13.92
N PRO A 421 -16.97 -23.38 -14.50
CA PRO A 421 -18.04 -24.28 -14.93
C PRO A 421 -18.75 -24.98 -13.75
N TRP A 422 -18.11 -25.08 -12.59
CA TRP A 422 -18.66 -25.73 -11.41
C TRP A 422 -17.86 -25.42 -10.14
N VAL A 423 -18.56 -25.25 -9.03
CA VAL A 423 -18.03 -25.14 -7.67
C VAL A 423 -18.85 -26.04 -6.74
N ALA A 424 -18.20 -26.78 -5.85
CA ALA A 424 -18.88 -27.61 -4.87
C ALA A 424 -19.83 -26.76 -4.01
N PRO A 425 -21.10 -27.19 -3.82
CA PRO A 425 -22.11 -26.38 -3.12
C PRO A 425 -21.78 -26.07 -1.65
N ASP A 426 -20.97 -26.90 -1.03
CA ASP A 426 -20.51 -26.81 0.37
C ASP A 426 -19.21 -26.02 0.53
N LEU A 427 -18.55 -25.66 -0.58
CA LEU A 427 -17.33 -24.86 -0.50
C LEU A 427 -17.66 -23.44 0.01
N PRO A 428 -16.97 -22.95 1.07
CA PRO A 428 -17.21 -21.61 1.57
C PRO A 428 -16.96 -20.55 0.47
N PRO A 429 -17.90 -19.66 0.20
CA PRO A 429 -17.75 -18.67 -0.89
C PRO A 429 -16.51 -17.77 -0.76
N LEU A 430 -16.09 -17.47 0.48
CA LEU A 430 -14.92 -16.64 0.70
C LEU A 430 -13.61 -17.35 0.31
N GLU A 431 -13.56 -18.68 0.46
CA GLU A 431 -12.45 -19.48 -0.08
C GLU A 431 -12.45 -19.47 -1.61
N VAL A 432 -13.63 -19.53 -2.26
CA VAL A 432 -13.73 -19.39 -3.73
C VAL A 432 -13.19 -18.02 -4.17
N LEU A 433 -13.59 -16.94 -3.49
CA LEU A 433 -13.08 -15.60 -3.78
C LEU A 433 -11.56 -15.55 -3.67
N LEU A 434 -11.00 -16.05 -2.56
CA LEU A 434 -9.57 -15.99 -2.30
C LEU A 434 -8.76 -16.81 -3.31
N HIS A 435 -9.23 -17.99 -3.68
CA HIS A 435 -8.51 -18.90 -4.57
C HIS A 435 -8.70 -18.60 -6.06
N ALA A 436 -9.89 -18.18 -6.48
CA ALA A 436 -10.23 -17.97 -7.89
C ALA A 436 -10.29 -16.50 -8.31
N GLY A 437 -10.52 -15.58 -7.38
CA GLY A 437 -10.70 -14.15 -7.67
C GLY A 437 -9.49 -13.49 -8.33
N SER A 438 -9.76 -12.59 -9.26
CA SER A 438 -8.75 -11.78 -9.94
C SER A 438 -9.31 -10.41 -10.35
N ALA A 439 -8.45 -9.46 -10.68
CA ALA A 439 -8.86 -8.16 -11.21
C ALA A 439 -9.76 -8.26 -12.47
N ARG A 440 -9.69 -9.37 -13.20
CA ARG A 440 -10.53 -9.61 -14.39
C ARG A 440 -11.99 -9.85 -14.05
N ASP A 441 -12.28 -10.21 -12.80
CA ASP A 441 -13.64 -10.51 -12.33
C ASP A 441 -14.38 -9.24 -11.91
N VAL A 442 -13.62 -8.15 -11.66
CA VAL A 442 -14.19 -6.85 -11.31
C VAL A 442 -14.96 -6.29 -12.50
N GLU A 443 -16.24 -6.05 -12.29
CA GLU A 443 -17.13 -5.45 -13.29
C GLU A 443 -17.43 -3.99 -12.99
N THR A 444 -17.69 -3.65 -11.71
CA THR A 444 -18.05 -2.30 -11.30
C THR A 444 -17.34 -1.93 -10.03
N VAL A 445 -16.80 -0.72 -9.97
CA VAL A 445 -16.25 -0.11 -8.76
C VAL A 445 -16.96 1.20 -8.49
N VAL A 446 -17.43 1.33 -7.26
CA VAL A 446 -18.10 2.52 -6.73
C VAL A 446 -17.25 3.11 -5.62
N VAL A 447 -17.03 4.43 -5.64
CA VAL A 447 -16.35 5.18 -4.59
C VAL A 447 -17.22 6.35 -4.18
N GLY A 448 -17.60 6.40 -2.90
CA GLY A 448 -18.50 7.43 -2.39
C GLY A 448 -19.80 7.52 -3.18
N GLY A 449 -20.41 6.39 -3.55
CA GLY A 449 -21.63 6.34 -4.36
C GLY A 449 -21.45 6.71 -5.84
N ARG A 450 -20.23 7.00 -6.29
CA ARG A 450 -19.93 7.37 -7.67
C ARG A 450 -19.34 6.18 -8.40
N VAL A 451 -19.90 5.79 -9.55
CA VAL A 451 -19.33 4.73 -10.40
C VAL A 451 -18.05 5.27 -11.07
N VAL A 452 -16.89 4.72 -10.71
CA VAL A 452 -15.58 5.14 -11.22
C VAL A 452 -14.98 4.18 -12.25
N TYR A 453 -15.42 2.91 -12.20
CA TYR A 453 -15.07 1.87 -13.18
C TYR A 453 -16.28 0.99 -13.45
N HIS A 454 -16.55 0.70 -14.72
CA HIS A 454 -17.62 -0.21 -15.12
C HIS A 454 -17.35 -0.82 -16.49
N ALA A 455 -17.53 -2.14 -16.62
CA ALA A 455 -17.44 -2.89 -17.87
C ALA A 455 -16.16 -2.59 -18.67
N GLY A 456 -15.00 -2.56 -18.00
CA GLY A 456 -13.70 -2.32 -18.64
C GLY A 456 -13.37 -0.85 -18.91
N ARG A 457 -14.21 0.10 -18.50
CA ARG A 457 -14.02 1.54 -18.74
C ARG A 457 -13.86 2.31 -17.44
N HIS A 458 -13.02 3.33 -17.47
CA HIS A 458 -12.83 4.28 -16.37
C HIS A 458 -13.61 5.57 -16.62
N ARG A 459 -14.07 6.18 -15.53
CA ARG A 459 -14.73 7.47 -15.55
C ARG A 459 -13.72 8.57 -15.96
N GLY A 460 -13.98 9.22 -17.10
CA GLY A 460 -13.21 10.38 -17.56
C GLY A 460 -11.79 10.08 -18.07
N PHE A 461 -11.35 8.83 -18.11
CA PHE A 461 -9.98 8.47 -18.50
C PHE A 461 -9.93 7.37 -19.56
N ASP A 462 -8.98 7.52 -20.50
CA ASP A 462 -8.55 6.47 -21.41
C ASP A 462 -7.14 5.99 -21.00
N PRO A 463 -6.99 4.78 -20.45
CA PRO A 463 -5.70 4.24 -20.05
C PRO A 463 -4.67 4.22 -21.18
N THR A 464 -5.09 3.97 -22.43
CA THR A 464 -4.20 3.91 -23.59
C THR A 464 -3.58 5.29 -23.88
N ALA A 465 -4.36 6.36 -23.77
CA ALA A 465 -3.85 7.72 -23.95
C ALA A 465 -2.83 8.11 -22.86
N ILE A 466 -3.07 7.68 -21.61
CA ILE A 466 -2.12 7.90 -20.50
C ILE A 466 -0.82 7.12 -20.75
N GLU A 467 -0.90 5.85 -21.15
CA GLU A 467 0.28 5.03 -21.47
C GLU A 467 1.14 5.64 -22.57
N GLN A 468 0.53 6.15 -23.63
CA GLN A 468 1.26 6.80 -24.73
C GLN A 468 2.04 8.04 -24.24
N ARG A 469 1.44 8.86 -23.39
CA ARG A 469 2.09 10.04 -22.80
C ARG A 469 3.25 9.65 -21.91
N LEU A 470 3.07 8.66 -21.01
CA LEU A 470 4.13 8.18 -20.13
C LEU A 470 5.29 7.55 -20.91
N ARG A 471 4.99 6.81 -21.99
CA ARG A 471 6.02 6.25 -22.87
C ARG A 471 6.88 7.33 -23.53
N ALA A 472 6.26 8.39 -24.03
CA ALA A 472 6.98 9.51 -24.63
C ALA A 472 7.94 10.16 -23.61
N GLN A 473 7.47 10.45 -22.40
CA GLN A 473 8.29 11.03 -21.33
C GLN A 473 9.47 10.12 -20.95
N ALA A 474 9.24 8.82 -20.75
CA ALA A 474 10.30 7.89 -20.38
C ALA A 474 11.39 7.82 -21.44
N THR A 475 11.05 7.93 -22.72
CA THR A 475 11.99 7.92 -23.84
C THR A 475 12.88 9.17 -23.84
N ASP A 476 12.30 10.35 -23.64
CA ASP A 476 13.03 11.63 -23.64
C ASP A 476 14.00 11.73 -22.45
N GLU A 477 13.56 11.29 -21.28
CA GLU A 477 14.34 11.37 -20.03
C GLU A 477 15.52 10.39 -19.96
N THR A 478 15.43 9.25 -20.64
CA THR A 478 16.49 8.20 -20.58
C THR A 478 17.82 8.72 -21.14
N ALA A 479 17.81 9.69 -22.04
CA ALA A 479 19.02 10.25 -22.65
C ALA A 479 19.87 11.10 -21.69
N THR A 480 19.31 11.62 -20.58
CA THR A 480 19.95 12.68 -19.77
C THR A 480 20.60 12.18 -18.47
N ARG A 481 20.33 10.95 -18.01
CA ARG A 481 20.69 10.47 -16.66
C ARG A 481 21.85 9.47 -16.59
N GLY A 482 22.58 9.28 -17.69
CA GLY A 482 23.61 8.25 -17.81
C GLY A 482 24.75 8.33 -16.79
N GLU A 483 25.18 9.54 -16.37
CA GLU A 483 26.30 9.74 -15.46
C GLU A 483 25.94 9.39 -14.00
N VAL A 484 24.75 9.78 -13.54
CA VAL A 484 24.25 9.42 -12.21
C VAL A 484 24.07 7.92 -12.09
N ALA A 485 23.42 7.28 -13.07
CA ALA A 485 23.27 5.82 -13.10
C ALA A 485 24.62 5.09 -13.13
N ALA A 486 25.61 5.61 -13.87
CA ALA A 486 26.94 5.04 -13.91
C ALA A 486 27.69 5.16 -12.57
N LEU A 487 27.53 6.28 -11.86
CA LEU A 487 28.07 6.48 -10.51
C LEU A 487 27.49 5.47 -9.53
N PHE A 488 26.16 5.33 -9.46
CA PHE A 488 25.51 4.42 -8.52
C PHE A 488 25.81 2.94 -8.82
N ARG A 489 25.93 2.54 -10.10
CA ARG A 489 26.40 1.18 -10.46
C ARG A 489 27.84 0.92 -9.98
N GLU A 490 28.70 1.93 -9.94
CA GLU A 490 30.05 1.79 -9.39
C GLU A 490 30.03 1.70 -7.86
N LEU A 491 29.22 2.53 -7.19
CA LEU A 491 29.06 2.53 -5.73
C LEU A 491 28.48 1.22 -5.20
N GLU A 492 27.60 0.57 -5.96
CA GLU A 492 26.97 -0.70 -5.58
C GLU A 492 27.98 -1.78 -5.17
N ARG A 493 29.13 -1.87 -5.86
CA ARG A 493 30.18 -2.86 -5.53
C ARG A 493 30.76 -2.62 -4.13
N TYR A 494 30.89 -1.36 -3.73
CA TYR A 494 31.38 -0.99 -2.41
C TYR A 494 30.28 -1.19 -1.35
N LEU A 495 29.03 -0.88 -1.66
CA LEU A 495 27.88 -1.12 -0.78
C LEU A 495 27.78 -2.60 -0.41
N ARG A 496 27.86 -3.50 -1.39
CA ARG A 496 27.80 -4.96 -1.17
C ARG A 496 28.92 -5.48 -0.28
N SER A 497 30.07 -4.79 -0.23
CA SER A 497 31.19 -5.14 0.65
C SER A 497 31.11 -4.46 2.02
N PHE A 498 30.50 -3.27 2.09
CA PHE A 498 30.41 -2.45 3.29
C PHE A 498 29.38 -2.98 4.28
N GLU A 499 28.25 -3.49 3.80
CA GLU A 499 27.20 -4.08 4.63
C GLU A 499 27.27 -5.61 4.54
N PRO A 500 28.20 -6.26 5.25
CA PRO A 500 28.27 -7.72 5.25
C PRO A 500 26.99 -8.27 5.88
N PHE A 501 26.34 -9.15 5.16
CA PHE A 501 25.11 -9.77 5.60
C PHE A 501 25.40 -10.73 6.74
N PRO A 502 24.92 -10.48 7.98
CA PRO A 502 25.18 -11.36 9.11
C PRO A 502 24.32 -12.63 9.07
N PHE A 503 24.24 -13.29 7.91
CA PHE A 503 23.46 -14.52 7.76
C PHE A 503 24.15 -15.72 8.38
N HIS A 504 24.21 -15.77 9.69
CA HIS A 504 24.38 -17.03 10.40
C HIS A 504 23.06 -17.53 11.01
N ASP A 505 22.02 -16.71 11.07
CA ASP A 505 20.70 -17.13 11.56
C ASP A 505 19.78 -17.52 10.40
N ARG A 506 19.86 -18.77 9.98
CA ARG A 506 18.97 -19.41 9.00
C ARG A 506 17.51 -19.54 9.49
N ALA A 507 17.18 -19.00 10.66
CA ALA A 507 15.87 -19.18 11.29
C ALA A 507 14.73 -18.46 10.57
N HIS A 508 15.04 -17.40 9.81
CA HIS A 508 14.00 -16.57 9.17
C HIS A 508 13.39 -17.21 7.92
N TYR A 509 14.16 -17.96 7.14
CA TYR A 509 13.69 -18.67 5.94
C TYR A 509 13.11 -20.06 6.20
N ARG A 510 12.73 -20.36 7.43
CA ARG A 510 12.21 -21.68 7.73
C ARG A 510 10.72 -21.78 7.41
N TYR A 511 10.38 -21.92 6.15
CA TYR A 511 9.15 -22.59 5.74
C TYR A 511 9.04 -23.98 6.43
N ASN A 512 10.17 -24.61 6.73
CA ASN A 512 10.31 -25.89 7.42
C ASN A 512 10.93 -25.77 8.84
N ALA A 513 10.82 -24.65 9.52
CA ALA A 513 11.47 -24.42 10.81
C ALA A 513 10.98 -25.37 11.94
N ALA A 514 9.79 -25.94 11.81
CA ALA A 514 9.28 -26.92 12.75
C ALA A 514 10.04 -28.27 12.72
N ALA A 515 10.76 -28.59 11.64
CA ALA A 515 11.50 -29.85 11.49
C ALA A 515 12.82 -29.91 12.29
N GLY A 516 13.27 -28.82 12.91
CA GLY A 516 14.58 -28.73 13.59
C GLY A 516 14.54 -28.68 15.12
N ARG A 517 13.38 -28.81 15.75
CA ARG A 517 13.26 -28.85 17.24
C ARG A 517 12.61 -30.13 17.72
N ARG A 518 13.19 -31.27 17.36
CA ARG A 518 12.99 -32.55 18.06
C ARG A 518 14.35 -33.18 18.24
N THR A 519 15.08 -32.72 19.23
CA THR A 519 15.97 -33.54 20.08
C THR A 519 16.15 -32.79 21.38
#